data_187c0197189518ddd4ebd7e499905503
#
_entry.id   187c0197189518ddd4ebd7e499905503
#
_cell.length_a   1.000
_cell.length_b   1.000
_cell.length_c   1.000
_cell.angle_alpha   90.00
_cell.angle_beta   90.00
_cell.angle_gamma   90.00
#
_symmetry.space_group_name_H-M   'P 1'
#
loop_
_entity.id
_entity.type
_entity.pdbx_description
1 polymer ?
#
loop_
_entity_poly.entity_id
_entity_poly.type
_entity_poly.pdbx_seq_one_letter_code
_entity_poly.pdbx_strand_id
1 'polypeptide(L)'
;MATIYMIGHSNHPLEIFQEMLEREKISIVYDIRMIPFSRYVPQYNQTTLPDTLKSWGIEYRYFSDIGPRVEGDTPLYDKNGFNYNLALTRECIVKGLKKLSSEIQKDDTVAIMATKKEPLECHRFLILSRVLQDMGHSIKHIVPDATLGTIDLEEKMMQSTQRRVKRGTITPPFGEYNTLEFAYFSQAEKIAKVGMNKYKKLKESKN
;
A
#
# COMPACT_ATOMS: atom_id res chain seq x y z
N MET A 1 6.23 -5.41 -19.75
CA MET A 1 6.42 -5.88 -18.35
C MET A 1 7.48 -5.04 -17.70
N ALA A 2 7.18 -4.44 -16.54
CA ALA A 2 8.11 -3.62 -15.78
C ALA A 2 8.18 -4.13 -14.33
N THR A 3 9.28 -3.85 -13.63
CA THR A 3 9.35 -4.01 -12.19
C THR A 3 8.87 -2.71 -11.55
N ILE A 4 7.84 -2.80 -10.71
CA ILE A 4 7.28 -1.68 -9.97
C ILE A 4 7.60 -1.88 -8.49
N TYR A 5 8.18 -0.85 -7.88
CA TYR A 5 8.52 -0.87 -6.47
C TYR A 5 7.43 -0.21 -5.64
N MET A 6 7.20 -0.73 -4.45
CA MET A 6 6.26 -0.21 -3.45
C MET A 6 7.03 0.28 -2.23
N ILE A 7 6.85 1.53 -1.85
CA ILE A 7 7.57 2.13 -0.72
C ILE A 7 6.61 2.81 0.26
N GLY A 8 6.97 2.85 1.53
CA GLY A 8 6.25 3.59 2.55
C GLY A 8 7.16 4.60 3.23
N HIS A 9 6.80 5.89 3.15
CA HIS A 9 7.63 6.92 3.77
C HIS A 9 7.61 6.89 5.32
N SER A 10 6.47 6.49 5.91
CA SER A 10 6.28 6.44 7.37
C SER A 10 6.77 7.74 8.09
N ASN A 11 7.58 7.59 9.12
CA ASN A 11 8.31 8.66 9.82
C ASN A 11 9.83 8.47 9.68
N HIS A 12 10.28 7.87 8.58
CA HIS A 12 11.71 7.71 8.33
C HIS A 12 12.40 9.08 8.23
N PRO A 13 13.65 9.23 8.73
CA PRO A 13 14.52 10.31 8.33
C PRO A 13 14.68 10.34 6.80
N LEU A 14 14.92 11.53 6.23
CA LEU A 14 15.07 11.65 4.75
C LEU A 14 16.26 10.86 4.23
N GLU A 15 17.32 10.74 5.02
CA GLU A 15 18.52 9.98 4.68
C GLU A 15 18.18 8.49 4.44
N ILE A 16 17.42 7.90 5.35
CA ILE A 16 16.96 6.49 5.21
C ILE A 16 16.04 6.34 4.01
N PHE A 17 15.16 7.31 3.78
CA PHE A 17 14.27 7.27 2.63
C PHE A 17 15.03 7.40 1.30
N GLN A 18 16.05 8.25 1.26
CA GLN A 18 16.96 8.39 0.14
C GLN A 18 17.71 7.08 -0.15
N GLU A 19 18.35 6.48 0.86
CA GLU A 19 19.03 5.20 0.75
C GLU A 19 18.12 4.09 0.21
N MET A 20 16.87 4.05 0.66
CA MET A 20 15.86 3.11 0.16
C MET A 20 15.59 3.29 -1.34
N LEU A 21 15.49 4.52 -1.83
CA LEU A 21 15.25 4.82 -3.24
C LEU A 21 16.50 4.59 -4.10
N GLU A 22 17.66 4.99 -3.63
CA GLU A 22 18.95 4.84 -4.33
C GLU A 22 19.34 3.37 -4.49
N ARG A 23 19.10 2.54 -3.47
CA ARG A 23 19.37 1.09 -3.52
C ARG A 23 18.73 0.41 -4.73
N GLU A 24 17.53 0.85 -5.09
CA GLU A 24 16.79 0.31 -6.23
C GLU A 24 16.86 1.21 -7.47
N LYS A 25 17.68 2.27 -7.43
CA LYS A 25 17.88 3.22 -8.54
C LYS A 25 16.57 3.81 -9.04
N ILE A 26 15.69 4.18 -8.10
CA ILE A 26 14.38 4.74 -8.43
C ILE A 26 14.55 6.07 -9.16
N SER A 27 13.93 6.19 -10.34
CA SER A 27 13.92 7.42 -11.15
C SER A 27 12.62 8.23 -10.98
N ILE A 28 11.51 7.57 -10.65
CA ILE A 28 10.20 8.22 -10.50
C ILE A 28 9.50 7.72 -9.24
N VAL A 29 8.98 8.65 -8.44
CA VAL A 29 8.11 8.35 -7.29
C VAL A 29 6.68 8.82 -7.58
N TYR A 30 5.74 7.88 -7.65
CA TYR A 30 4.31 8.15 -7.69
C TYR A 30 3.73 8.21 -6.28
N ASP A 31 3.32 9.39 -5.84
CA ASP A 31 2.67 9.60 -4.55
C ASP A 31 1.17 9.34 -4.66
N ILE A 32 0.71 8.24 -4.09
CA ILE A 32 -0.70 7.82 -4.11
C ILE A 32 -1.49 8.22 -2.86
N ARG A 33 -0.92 9.04 -2.01
CA ARG A 33 -1.60 9.49 -0.79
C ARG A 33 -2.75 10.43 -1.15
N MET A 34 -3.91 10.21 -0.59
CA MET A 34 -5.06 11.09 -0.78
C MET A 34 -4.83 12.48 -0.16
N ILE A 35 -4.17 12.53 1.01
CA ILE A 35 -3.80 13.77 1.70
C ILE A 35 -2.29 13.74 1.93
N PRO A 36 -1.48 14.27 0.99
CA PRO A 36 -0.03 14.27 1.09
C PRO A 36 0.47 15.43 1.98
N PHE A 37 -0.11 15.55 3.17
CA PHE A 37 0.20 16.56 4.17
C PHE A 37 0.17 15.97 5.58
N SER A 38 1.18 16.31 6.39
CA SER A 38 1.27 15.92 7.79
C SER A 38 2.06 16.95 8.60
N ARG A 39 1.55 17.31 9.78
CA ARG A 39 2.28 18.12 10.79
C ARG A 39 3.44 17.35 11.42
N TYR A 40 3.34 16.03 11.47
CA TYR A 40 4.29 15.17 12.18
C TYR A 40 5.49 14.78 11.35
N VAL A 41 5.35 14.79 10.03
CA VAL A 41 6.40 14.43 9.07
C VAL A 41 6.39 15.43 7.90
N PRO A 42 6.67 16.73 8.16
CA PRO A 42 6.55 17.80 7.18
C PRO A 42 7.49 17.64 5.99
N GLN A 43 8.60 16.90 6.14
CA GLN A 43 9.54 16.59 5.07
C GLN A 43 8.90 15.77 3.94
N TYR A 44 7.79 15.09 4.20
CA TYR A 44 7.04 14.32 3.21
C TYR A 44 5.80 15.04 2.67
N ASN A 45 5.60 16.31 2.99
CA ASN A 45 4.49 17.07 2.46
C ASN A 45 4.67 17.33 0.96
N GLN A 46 3.55 17.40 0.23
CA GLN A 46 3.54 17.68 -1.20
C GLN A 46 4.21 19.02 -1.55
N THR A 47 4.29 19.95 -0.60
CA THR A 47 4.98 21.23 -0.75
C THR A 47 6.50 21.14 -0.60
N THR A 48 7.03 20.04 -0.06
CA THR A 48 8.46 19.90 0.29
C THR A 48 9.11 18.74 -0.43
N LEU A 49 8.43 17.59 -0.47
CA LEU A 49 8.97 16.36 -1.01
C LEU A 49 9.39 16.43 -2.50
N PRO A 50 8.66 17.14 -3.39
CA PRO A 50 9.06 17.24 -4.79
C PRO A 50 10.45 17.87 -4.98
N ASP A 51 10.75 18.96 -4.26
CA ASP A 51 12.06 19.61 -4.33
C ASP A 51 13.16 18.74 -3.76
N THR A 52 12.86 18.02 -2.68
CA THR A 52 13.79 17.05 -2.09
C THR A 52 14.13 15.92 -3.08
N LEU A 53 13.14 15.29 -3.68
CA LEU A 53 13.34 14.22 -4.66
C LEU A 53 14.09 14.73 -5.91
N LYS A 54 13.74 15.93 -6.37
CA LYS A 54 14.43 16.58 -7.49
C LYS A 54 15.92 16.79 -7.20
N SER A 55 16.28 17.16 -5.97
CA SER A 55 17.68 17.31 -5.57
C SER A 55 18.47 15.99 -5.60
N TRP A 56 17.78 14.86 -5.51
CA TRP A 56 18.33 13.50 -5.67
C TRP A 56 18.25 12.97 -7.10
N GLY A 57 17.77 13.78 -8.06
CA GLY A 57 17.58 13.36 -9.45
C GLY A 57 16.37 12.47 -9.69
N ILE A 58 15.40 12.47 -8.76
CA ILE A 58 14.20 11.63 -8.80
C ILE A 58 12.99 12.51 -9.16
N GLU A 59 12.20 12.09 -10.13
CA GLU A 59 10.96 12.75 -10.50
C GLU A 59 9.83 12.42 -9.49
N TYR A 60 9.07 13.45 -9.09
CA TYR A 60 7.88 13.28 -8.25
C TYR A 60 6.60 13.45 -9.09
N ARG A 61 5.69 12.49 -9.00
CA ARG A 61 4.36 12.55 -9.60
C ARG A 61 3.28 12.30 -8.56
N TYR A 62 2.35 13.21 -8.42
CA TYR A 62 1.18 13.00 -7.58
C TYR A 62 0.10 12.24 -8.35
N PHE A 63 -0.38 11.14 -7.77
CA PHE A 63 -1.31 10.22 -8.42
C PHE A 63 -2.36 9.70 -7.42
N SER A 64 -3.32 10.54 -7.07
CA SER A 64 -4.34 10.23 -6.05
C SER A 64 -5.44 9.26 -6.52
N ASP A 65 -5.54 9.02 -7.84
CA ASP A 65 -6.64 8.25 -8.46
C ASP A 65 -6.75 6.80 -7.94
N ILE A 66 -5.68 6.26 -7.39
CA ILE A 66 -5.60 4.91 -6.82
C ILE A 66 -5.52 4.90 -5.29
N GLY A 67 -5.80 6.02 -4.67
CA GLY A 67 -5.88 6.13 -3.21
C GLY A 67 -7.05 5.33 -2.63
N PRO A 68 -7.02 5.06 -1.31
CA PRO A 68 -8.04 4.20 -0.66
C PRO A 68 -9.42 4.86 -0.53
N ARG A 69 -9.54 6.12 -0.90
CA ARG A 69 -10.81 6.89 -0.88
C ARG A 69 -10.92 7.72 -2.14
N VAL A 70 -12.02 7.54 -2.86
CA VAL A 70 -12.42 8.39 -3.97
C VAL A 70 -13.75 9.05 -3.58
N GLU A 71 -13.87 10.36 -3.74
CA GLU A 71 -15.10 11.09 -3.44
C GLU A 71 -16.26 10.59 -4.31
N GLY A 72 -17.46 10.49 -3.70
CA GLY A 72 -18.69 10.09 -4.40
C GLY A 72 -18.86 8.60 -4.64
N ASP A 73 -17.93 7.76 -4.18
CA ASP A 73 -17.95 6.33 -4.44
C ASP A 73 -18.41 5.50 -3.22
N THR A 74 -18.85 4.25 -3.47
CA THR A 74 -19.28 3.33 -2.43
C THR A 74 -18.18 3.16 -1.38
N PRO A 75 -18.47 3.37 -0.09
CA PRO A 75 -17.44 3.26 0.93
C PRO A 75 -16.85 1.85 0.98
N LEU A 76 -15.51 1.78 0.92
CA LEU A 76 -14.79 0.52 1.11
C LEU A 76 -14.86 -0.01 2.55
N TYR A 77 -15.41 0.79 3.46
CA TYR A 77 -15.59 0.45 4.86
C TYR A 77 -17.07 0.55 5.20
N ASP A 78 -17.64 -0.54 5.69
CA ASP A 78 -18.97 -0.61 6.23
C ASP A 78 -18.96 -0.99 7.72
N LYS A 79 -20.15 -1.28 8.29
CA LYS A 79 -20.30 -1.74 9.67
C LYS A 79 -19.57 -3.07 9.98
N ASN A 80 -19.27 -3.86 8.93
CA ASN A 80 -18.60 -5.14 9.03
C ASN A 80 -17.07 -5.02 8.83
N GLY A 81 -16.58 -3.83 8.39
CA GLY A 81 -15.16 -3.58 8.18
C GLY A 81 -14.83 -3.19 6.74
N PHE A 82 -13.63 -3.56 6.30
CA PHE A 82 -13.13 -3.26 4.95
C PHE A 82 -13.61 -4.31 3.96
N ASN A 83 -14.28 -3.88 2.91
CA ASN A 83 -14.71 -4.77 1.83
C ASN A 83 -13.57 -4.98 0.82
N TYR A 84 -12.80 -6.03 1.06
CA TYR A 84 -11.63 -6.36 0.27
C TYR A 84 -11.95 -6.70 -1.19
N ASN A 85 -13.01 -7.49 -1.42
CA ASN A 85 -13.41 -7.90 -2.76
C ASN A 85 -13.89 -6.70 -3.59
N LEU A 86 -14.66 -5.81 -2.98
CA LEU A 86 -15.07 -4.57 -3.62
C LEU A 86 -13.86 -3.70 -3.98
N ALA A 87 -12.85 -3.64 -3.11
CA ALA A 87 -11.65 -2.88 -3.36
C ALA A 87 -10.84 -3.39 -4.56
N LEU A 88 -10.75 -4.72 -4.74
CA LEU A 88 -10.06 -5.34 -5.88
C LEU A 88 -10.74 -5.06 -7.22
N THR A 89 -12.05 -5.01 -7.24
CA THR A 89 -12.85 -4.84 -8.46
C THR A 89 -13.26 -3.38 -8.70
N ARG A 90 -12.85 -2.46 -7.84
CA ARG A 90 -13.24 -1.06 -7.92
C ARG A 90 -12.73 -0.42 -9.21
N GLU A 91 -13.67 0.07 -10.02
CA GLU A 91 -13.38 0.56 -11.37
C GLU A 91 -12.35 1.71 -11.38
N CYS A 92 -12.44 2.63 -10.43
CA CYS A 92 -11.47 3.74 -10.32
C CYS A 92 -10.04 3.25 -10.04
N ILE A 93 -9.87 2.23 -9.16
CA ILE A 93 -8.57 1.64 -8.87
C ILE A 93 -8.02 0.94 -10.12
N VAL A 94 -8.84 0.12 -10.78
CA VAL A 94 -8.43 -0.60 -12.00
C VAL A 94 -8.09 0.38 -13.12
N LYS A 95 -8.93 1.39 -13.36
CA LYS A 95 -8.65 2.44 -14.37
C LYS A 95 -7.40 3.25 -14.03
N GLY A 96 -7.27 3.67 -12.77
CA GLY A 96 -6.09 4.41 -12.31
C GLY A 96 -4.80 3.62 -12.47
N LEU A 97 -4.80 2.33 -12.12
CA LEU A 97 -3.63 1.46 -12.30
C LEU A 97 -3.32 1.18 -13.78
N LYS A 98 -4.32 1.05 -14.64
CA LYS A 98 -4.11 0.96 -16.10
C LYS A 98 -3.45 2.23 -16.64
N LYS A 99 -3.93 3.40 -16.21
CA LYS A 99 -3.33 4.69 -16.57
C LYS A 99 -1.87 4.75 -16.11
N LEU A 100 -1.60 4.48 -14.83
CA LEU A 100 -0.25 4.44 -14.30
C LEU A 100 0.64 3.47 -15.08
N SER A 101 0.17 2.25 -15.33
CA SER A 101 0.91 1.25 -16.11
C SER A 101 1.24 1.73 -17.54
N SER A 102 0.35 2.51 -18.17
CA SER A 102 0.59 3.05 -19.51
C SER A 102 1.56 4.24 -19.53
N GLU A 103 1.76 4.91 -18.39
CA GLU A 103 2.70 6.02 -18.26
C GLU A 103 4.15 5.57 -17.99
N ILE A 104 4.34 4.33 -17.53
CA ILE A 104 5.67 3.78 -17.24
C ILE A 104 6.40 3.45 -18.54
N GLN A 105 7.51 4.14 -18.79
CA GLN A 105 8.37 3.87 -19.93
C GLN A 105 9.33 2.70 -19.65
N LYS A 106 9.95 2.17 -20.72
CA LYS A 106 10.80 0.98 -20.64
C LYS A 106 11.99 1.14 -19.67
N ASP A 107 12.54 2.34 -19.64
CA ASP A 107 13.75 2.66 -18.86
C ASP A 107 13.43 3.26 -17.47
N ASP A 108 12.15 3.44 -17.15
CA ASP A 108 11.73 3.97 -15.86
C ASP A 108 11.90 2.92 -14.75
N THR A 109 12.47 3.35 -13.63
CA THR A 109 12.48 2.59 -12.38
C THR A 109 11.53 3.29 -11.41
N VAL A 110 10.36 2.71 -11.23
CA VAL A 110 9.21 3.40 -10.62
C VAL A 110 8.95 2.90 -9.20
N ALA A 111 8.76 3.82 -8.24
CA ALA A 111 8.25 3.50 -6.92
C ALA A 111 6.87 4.13 -6.67
N ILE A 112 5.91 3.33 -6.23
CA ILE A 112 4.60 3.78 -5.73
C ILE A 112 4.71 4.00 -4.23
N MET A 113 4.53 5.25 -3.81
CA MET A 113 4.69 5.66 -2.42
C MET A 113 3.37 5.80 -1.69
N ALA A 114 3.28 5.17 -0.52
CA ALA A 114 2.20 5.33 0.45
C ALA A 114 2.74 5.70 1.83
N THR A 115 1.84 5.94 2.80
CA THR A 115 2.23 6.36 4.15
C THR A 115 2.80 5.24 5.01
N LYS A 116 2.22 4.04 4.95
CA LYS A 116 2.52 2.95 5.89
C LYS A 116 3.92 2.36 5.69
N LYS A 117 4.67 2.14 6.78
CA LYS A 117 5.96 1.43 6.78
C LYS A 117 5.79 -0.01 6.30
N GLU A 118 4.97 -0.76 7.02
CA GLU A 118 4.80 -2.20 6.78
C GLU A 118 3.93 -2.47 5.55
N PRO A 119 4.44 -3.21 4.54
CA PRO A 119 3.66 -3.54 3.35
C PRO A 119 2.37 -4.29 3.68
N LEU A 120 2.43 -5.29 4.56
CA LEU A 120 1.28 -6.11 4.97
C LEU A 120 0.18 -5.34 5.69
N GLU A 121 0.43 -4.10 6.11
CA GLU A 121 -0.55 -3.23 6.75
C GLU A 121 -1.09 -2.15 5.82
N CYS A 122 -0.82 -2.24 4.52
CA CYS A 122 -1.13 -1.19 3.55
C CYS A 122 -1.91 -1.73 2.36
N HIS A 123 -2.85 -0.92 1.86
CA HIS A 123 -3.59 -1.22 0.63
C HIS A 123 -2.67 -1.37 -0.59
N ARG A 124 -1.46 -0.76 -0.61
CA ARG A 124 -0.49 -0.94 -1.67
C ARG A 124 -0.09 -2.40 -1.87
N PHE A 125 0.01 -3.19 -0.78
CA PHE A 125 0.26 -4.63 -0.87
C PHE A 125 -1.04 -5.40 -1.14
N LEU A 126 -2.07 -5.15 -0.33
CA LEU A 126 -3.29 -5.95 -0.37
C LEU A 126 -4.08 -5.81 -1.66
N ILE A 127 -4.03 -4.64 -2.30
CA ILE A 127 -4.84 -4.32 -3.47
C ILE A 127 -3.96 -4.01 -4.68
N LEU A 128 -3.13 -2.97 -4.59
CA LEU A 128 -2.43 -2.45 -5.78
C LEU A 128 -1.43 -3.45 -6.33
N SER A 129 -0.68 -4.14 -5.47
CA SER A 129 0.28 -5.15 -5.91
C SER A 129 -0.40 -6.28 -6.67
N ARG A 130 -1.53 -6.78 -6.18
CA ARG A 130 -2.27 -7.85 -6.86
C ARG A 130 -2.77 -7.42 -8.23
N VAL A 131 -3.44 -6.27 -8.32
CA VAL A 131 -3.96 -5.78 -9.60
C VAL A 131 -2.83 -5.54 -10.61
N LEU A 132 -1.70 -4.99 -10.17
CA LEU A 132 -0.54 -4.79 -11.05
C LEU A 132 0.14 -6.11 -11.47
N GLN A 133 0.17 -7.12 -10.59
CA GLN A 133 0.63 -8.46 -10.95
C GLN A 133 -0.29 -9.12 -11.98
N ASP A 134 -1.60 -8.99 -11.84
CA ASP A 134 -2.59 -9.46 -12.82
C ASP A 134 -2.43 -8.76 -14.18
N MET A 135 -1.89 -7.53 -14.18
CA MET A 135 -1.50 -6.80 -15.40
C MET A 135 -0.14 -7.23 -15.96
N GLY A 136 0.55 -8.18 -15.32
CA GLY A 136 1.82 -8.75 -15.77
C GLY A 136 3.07 -7.99 -15.29
N HIS A 137 2.96 -7.12 -14.27
CA HIS A 137 4.12 -6.46 -13.67
C HIS A 137 4.76 -7.30 -12.55
N SER A 138 6.08 -7.19 -12.42
CA SER A 138 6.79 -7.70 -11.24
C SER A 138 6.74 -6.67 -10.12
N ILE A 139 6.34 -7.07 -8.91
CA ILE A 139 6.19 -6.16 -7.78
C ILE A 139 7.20 -6.48 -6.69
N LYS A 140 7.90 -5.44 -6.23
CA LYS A 140 8.83 -5.50 -5.10
C LYS A 140 8.49 -4.47 -4.05
N HIS A 141 8.80 -4.74 -2.80
CA HIS A 141 8.50 -3.87 -1.66
C HIS A 141 9.78 -3.42 -0.97
N ILE A 142 10.06 -2.12 -1.04
CA ILE A 142 11.21 -1.51 -0.39
C ILE A 142 10.88 -1.27 1.09
N VAL A 143 11.72 -1.83 1.95
CA VAL A 143 11.75 -1.58 3.40
C VAL A 143 13.15 -1.11 3.78
N PRO A 144 13.39 -0.52 4.98
CA PRO A 144 14.68 0.08 5.31
C PRO A 144 15.88 -0.84 5.05
N ASP A 145 15.79 -2.09 5.47
CA ASP A 145 16.93 -3.01 5.46
C ASP A 145 16.94 -3.99 4.27
N ALA A 146 15.89 -3.98 3.43
CA ALA A 146 15.74 -4.97 2.35
C ALA A 146 14.77 -4.52 1.26
N THR A 147 14.79 -5.27 0.15
CA THR A 147 13.73 -5.26 -0.86
C THR A 147 13.13 -6.66 -0.94
N LEU A 148 11.84 -6.75 -0.65
CA LEU A 148 11.12 -8.01 -0.51
C LEU A 148 10.27 -8.27 -1.76
N GLY A 149 10.27 -9.50 -2.24
CA GLY A 149 9.32 -9.95 -3.26
C GLY A 149 7.91 -10.07 -2.68
N THR A 150 6.91 -10.04 -3.57
CA THR A 150 5.51 -10.26 -3.14
C THR A 150 5.34 -11.65 -2.54
N ILE A 151 5.99 -12.66 -3.11
CA ILE A 151 5.93 -14.06 -2.62
C ILE A 151 6.42 -14.14 -1.17
N ASP A 152 7.54 -13.49 -0.83
CA ASP A 152 8.07 -13.50 0.54
C ASP A 152 7.07 -12.90 1.55
N LEU A 153 6.35 -11.87 1.12
CA LEU A 153 5.32 -11.22 1.95
C LEU A 153 4.07 -12.08 2.06
N GLU A 154 3.66 -12.75 0.99
CA GLU A 154 2.55 -13.70 0.98
C GLU A 154 2.82 -14.87 1.91
N GLU A 155 4.01 -15.45 1.88
CA GLU A 155 4.41 -16.50 2.81
C GLU A 155 4.35 -16.05 4.28
N LYS A 156 4.88 -14.87 4.59
CA LYS A 156 4.78 -14.26 5.92
C LYS A 156 3.32 -14.06 6.36
N MET A 157 2.49 -13.59 5.45
CA MET A 157 1.05 -13.39 5.69
C MET A 157 0.33 -14.71 5.94
N MET A 158 0.59 -15.73 5.14
CA MET A 158 0.03 -17.08 5.31
C MET A 158 0.44 -17.70 6.64
N GLN A 159 1.71 -17.67 7.00
CA GLN A 159 2.21 -18.15 8.30
C GLN A 159 1.54 -17.42 9.49
N SER A 160 1.34 -16.11 9.37
CA SER A 160 0.64 -15.32 10.38
C SER A 160 -0.82 -15.75 10.50
N THR A 161 -1.49 -15.97 9.38
CA THR A 161 -2.89 -16.42 9.33
C THR A 161 -3.05 -17.80 9.94
N GLN A 162 -2.21 -18.75 9.59
CA GLN A 162 -2.21 -20.10 10.16
C GLN A 162 -2.03 -20.09 11.68
N ARG A 163 -1.11 -19.25 12.20
CA ARG A 163 -0.93 -19.07 13.65
C ARG A 163 -2.18 -18.54 14.33
N ARG A 164 -2.91 -17.62 13.68
CA ARG A 164 -4.17 -17.06 14.19
C ARG A 164 -5.30 -18.10 14.20
N VAL A 165 -5.38 -18.95 13.18
CA VAL A 165 -6.33 -20.08 13.13
C VAL A 165 -6.03 -21.07 14.25
N LYS A 166 -4.77 -21.51 14.38
CA LYS A 166 -4.36 -22.44 15.46
C LYS A 166 -4.66 -21.93 16.87
N ARG A 167 -4.63 -20.60 17.07
CA ARG A 167 -4.97 -19.95 18.34
C ARG A 167 -6.48 -19.70 18.53
N GLY A 168 -7.32 -20.10 17.58
CA GLY A 168 -8.77 -19.86 17.61
C GLY A 168 -9.16 -18.37 17.50
N THR A 169 -8.24 -17.50 17.02
CA THR A 169 -8.49 -16.05 16.91
C THR A 169 -9.29 -15.69 15.66
N ILE A 170 -9.26 -16.56 14.66
CA ILE A 170 -10.04 -16.46 13.42
C ILE A 170 -10.50 -17.86 13.02
N THR A 171 -11.69 -17.93 12.43
CA THR A 171 -12.25 -19.17 11.90
C THR A 171 -12.32 -19.06 10.38
N PRO A 172 -11.67 -19.97 9.62
CA PRO A 172 -11.77 -19.97 8.16
C PRO A 172 -13.18 -20.38 7.72
N PRO A 173 -13.73 -19.76 6.69
CA PRO A 173 -14.96 -20.23 6.10
C PRO A 173 -14.74 -21.61 5.46
N PHE A 174 -15.71 -22.52 5.65
CA PHE A 174 -15.74 -23.86 5.02
C PHE A 174 -14.51 -24.76 5.26
N GLY A 175 -13.72 -24.54 6.31
CA GLY A 175 -12.55 -25.38 6.62
C GLY A 175 -11.30 -25.13 5.78
N GLU A 176 -11.35 -24.21 4.81
CA GLU A 176 -10.23 -23.86 3.92
C GLU A 176 -9.32 -22.79 4.54
N TYR A 177 -8.49 -23.18 5.50
CA TYR A 177 -7.61 -22.25 6.24
C TYR A 177 -6.20 -22.10 5.63
N ASN A 178 -5.93 -22.75 4.50
CA ASN A 178 -4.58 -22.78 3.92
C ASN A 178 -4.53 -22.12 2.52
N THR A 179 -5.52 -21.30 2.18
CA THR A 179 -5.51 -20.61 0.90
C THR A 179 -4.91 -19.20 1.04
N LEU A 180 -4.20 -18.78 0.00
CA LEU A 180 -3.65 -17.44 -0.09
C LEU A 180 -4.76 -16.39 -0.04
N GLU A 181 -5.91 -16.65 -0.65
CA GLU A 181 -7.07 -15.76 -0.62
C GLU A 181 -7.63 -15.55 0.78
N PHE A 182 -7.74 -16.61 1.57
CA PHE A 182 -8.14 -16.47 2.96
C PHE A 182 -7.11 -15.66 3.78
N ALA A 183 -5.83 -15.80 3.49
CA ALA A 183 -4.79 -15.00 4.14
C ALA A 183 -4.94 -13.51 3.80
N TYR A 184 -5.17 -13.15 2.54
CA TYR A 184 -5.45 -11.78 2.11
C TYR A 184 -6.70 -11.21 2.78
N PHE A 185 -7.81 -11.95 2.76
CA PHE A 185 -9.06 -11.56 3.41
C PHE A 185 -8.86 -11.31 4.90
N SER A 186 -8.25 -12.25 5.60
CA SER A 186 -7.96 -12.17 7.04
C SER A 186 -7.04 -10.99 7.40
N GLN A 187 -6.08 -10.69 6.56
CA GLN A 187 -5.18 -9.55 6.75
C GLN A 187 -5.91 -8.22 6.50
N ALA A 188 -6.75 -8.15 5.47
CA ALA A 188 -7.58 -6.99 5.19
C ALA A 188 -8.54 -6.66 6.36
N GLU A 189 -9.21 -7.67 6.91
CA GLU A 189 -10.05 -7.51 8.10
C GLU A 189 -9.28 -7.00 9.33
N LYS A 190 -8.08 -7.53 9.55
CA LYS A 190 -7.21 -7.07 10.66
C LYS A 190 -6.94 -5.57 10.54
N ILE A 191 -6.60 -5.10 9.34
CA ILE A 191 -6.31 -3.68 9.08
C ILE A 191 -7.57 -2.83 9.26
N ALA A 192 -8.71 -3.28 8.78
CA ALA A 192 -9.98 -2.60 8.93
C ALA A 192 -10.35 -2.38 10.39
N LYS A 193 -10.25 -3.41 11.23
CA LYS A 193 -10.53 -3.31 12.66
C LYS A 193 -9.64 -2.27 13.37
N VAL A 194 -8.35 -2.20 13.03
CA VAL A 194 -7.43 -1.18 13.54
C VAL A 194 -7.85 0.22 13.11
N GLY A 195 -8.22 0.39 11.84
CA GLY A 195 -8.70 1.67 11.29
C GLY A 195 -9.99 2.15 11.97
N MET A 196 -10.96 1.26 12.16
CA MET A 196 -12.23 1.57 12.84
C MET A 196 -12.03 1.96 14.32
N ASN A 197 -11.19 1.26 15.05
CA ASN A 197 -10.88 1.58 16.45
C ASN A 197 -10.22 2.96 16.57
N LYS A 198 -9.32 3.31 15.65
CA LYS A 198 -8.71 4.63 15.60
C LYS A 198 -9.73 5.72 15.29
N TYR A 199 -10.68 5.47 14.39
CA TYR A 199 -11.75 6.41 14.05
C TYR A 199 -12.73 6.63 15.21
N LYS A 200 -13.12 5.57 15.95
CA LYS A 200 -13.96 5.67 17.15
C LYS A 200 -13.28 6.53 18.22
N LYS A 201 -12.01 6.26 18.55
CA LYS A 201 -11.22 7.06 19.52
C LYS A 201 -11.12 8.53 19.14
N LEU A 202 -10.97 8.85 17.85
CA LEU A 202 -10.93 10.24 17.37
C LEU A 202 -12.29 10.95 17.47
N LYS A 203 -13.42 10.22 17.36
CA LYS A 203 -14.76 10.77 17.62
C LYS A 203 -14.99 11.02 19.09
N GLU A 204 -14.62 10.08 19.96
CA GLU A 204 -14.75 10.18 21.41
C GLU A 204 -13.91 11.31 22.02
N SER A 205 -12.75 11.63 21.41
CA SER A 205 -11.87 12.74 21.88
C SER A 205 -12.32 14.12 21.39
N LYS A 206 -13.36 14.21 20.56
CA LYS A 206 -13.92 15.49 20.05
C LYS A 206 -15.28 15.84 20.67
N ASN A 207 -15.82 14.95 21.49
CA ASN A 207 -16.99 15.18 22.36
C ASN A 207 -16.52 15.39 23.81
#